data_a8aec2056ccc1a362ebbf21ac65d25b6
#
_entry.id   a8aec2056ccc1a362ebbf21ac65d25b6
#
_cell.length_a   1.000
_cell.length_b   1.000
_cell.length_c   1.000
_cell.angle_alpha   90.00
_cell.angle_beta   90.00
_cell.angle_gamma   90.00
#
_symmetry.space_group_name_H-M   'P 1'
#
loop_
_entity.id
_entity.type
_entity.pdbx_description
1 polymer ?
#
loop_
_entity_poly.entity_id
_entity_poly.type
_entity_poly.pdbx_seq_one_letter_code
_entity_poly.pdbx_strand_id
1 'polypeptide(L)'
;AYTFVSKSGVFDDDLRRAQVYCKKWGLVHHQVEITFDDYKHYTPIVMASKAAPVHSIEPQIYKAAIQAKKDGVTMMLVGESADLIFGGMDKLISPEWTFDSFAKRYTFLEPSLVLTNPVPQDALYEQYRLDDTHIDYMRFMDEVFSIESSSSYLNAFAQAGLPYYDPYAKLVMAEPLDMERVRNGEPKYLVRGLYAMKYPELEIPFKIPMPRPVDSIFANWAGPSRPEFRSDIPMSSLTGNQKWQLWCAELFLNMFD
;
A
#
# COMPACT_ATOMS: atom_id res chain seq x y z
N ALA A 1 -14.40 -14.69 -4.43
CA ALA A 1 -13.45 -13.59 -4.65
C ALA A 1 -14.06 -12.29 -4.16
N TYR A 2 -13.22 -11.37 -3.66
CA TYR A 2 -13.62 -10.04 -3.18
C TYR A 2 -12.86 -8.98 -3.94
N THR A 3 -13.56 -8.00 -4.49
CA THR A 3 -12.98 -6.89 -5.25
C THR A 3 -13.56 -5.58 -4.76
N PHE A 4 -12.71 -4.57 -4.61
CA PHE A 4 -13.14 -3.24 -4.20
C PHE A 4 -13.86 -2.51 -5.33
N VAL A 5 -14.83 -1.69 -4.96
CA VAL A 5 -15.52 -0.75 -5.84
C VAL A 5 -15.67 0.60 -5.15
N SER A 6 -15.74 1.69 -5.92
CA SER A 6 -16.02 3.02 -5.40
C SER A 6 -16.67 3.89 -6.46
N LYS A 7 -17.34 4.95 -6.05
CA LYS A 7 -17.96 5.93 -6.96
C LYS A 7 -16.93 6.70 -7.82
N SER A 8 -15.66 6.70 -7.43
CA SER A 8 -14.60 7.37 -8.19
C SER A 8 -14.14 6.60 -9.44
N GLY A 9 -14.54 5.34 -9.60
CA GLY A 9 -14.09 4.46 -10.68
C GLY A 9 -12.64 3.99 -10.57
N VAL A 10 -11.93 4.30 -9.47
CA VAL A 10 -10.51 3.96 -9.31
C VAL A 10 -10.23 2.44 -9.33
N PHE A 11 -11.25 1.62 -9.06
CA PHE A 11 -11.18 0.15 -9.06
C PHE A 11 -11.76 -0.50 -10.33
N ASP A 12 -12.21 0.26 -11.32
CA ASP A 12 -12.99 -0.29 -12.45
C ASP A 12 -12.19 -1.32 -13.27
N ASP A 13 -10.90 -1.08 -13.47
CA ASP A 13 -10.04 -2.04 -14.17
C ASP A 13 -9.87 -3.36 -13.40
N ASP A 14 -9.67 -3.29 -12.09
CA ASP A 14 -9.56 -4.47 -11.25
C ASP A 14 -10.88 -5.22 -11.18
N LEU A 15 -12.00 -4.49 -11.09
CA LEU A 15 -13.34 -5.05 -11.12
C LEU A 15 -13.60 -5.80 -12.43
N ARG A 16 -13.30 -5.18 -13.57
CA ARG A 16 -13.47 -5.79 -14.90
C ARG A 16 -12.68 -7.09 -15.03
N ARG A 17 -11.42 -7.10 -14.60
CA ARG A 17 -10.56 -8.28 -14.62
C ARG A 17 -11.06 -9.37 -13.68
N ALA A 18 -11.44 -9.01 -12.46
CA ALA A 18 -11.99 -9.94 -11.49
C ALA A 18 -13.27 -10.61 -11.99
N GLN A 19 -14.15 -9.85 -12.68
CA GLN A 19 -15.36 -10.42 -13.30
C GLN A 19 -15.03 -11.47 -14.37
N VAL A 20 -14.04 -11.20 -15.24
CA VAL A 20 -13.59 -12.15 -16.26
C VAL A 20 -13.06 -13.44 -15.60
N TYR A 21 -12.21 -13.31 -14.58
CA TYR A 21 -11.64 -14.46 -13.88
C TYR A 21 -12.69 -15.26 -13.12
N CYS A 22 -13.55 -14.59 -12.36
CA CYS A 22 -14.61 -15.26 -11.61
C CYS A 22 -15.57 -16.02 -12.52
N LYS A 23 -15.95 -15.43 -13.67
CA LYS A 23 -16.78 -16.10 -14.66
C LYS A 23 -16.07 -17.32 -15.26
N LYS A 24 -14.78 -17.20 -15.60
CA LYS A 24 -14.00 -18.28 -16.21
C LYS A 24 -13.90 -19.50 -15.31
N TRP A 25 -13.69 -19.30 -14.02
CA TRP A 25 -13.49 -20.39 -13.06
C TRP A 25 -14.69 -20.68 -12.16
N GLY A 26 -15.85 -20.10 -12.45
CA GLY A 26 -17.07 -20.34 -11.66
C GLY A 26 -16.97 -19.89 -10.21
N LEU A 27 -16.21 -18.83 -9.93
CA LEU A 27 -16.01 -18.31 -8.59
C LEU A 27 -17.16 -17.36 -8.21
N VAL A 28 -17.63 -17.47 -6.97
CA VAL A 28 -18.53 -16.46 -6.39
C VAL A 28 -17.77 -15.14 -6.26
N HIS A 29 -18.35 -14.05 -6.76
CA HIS A 29 -17.73 -12.73 -6.78
C HIS A 29 -18.52 -11.75 -5.92
N HIS A 30 -17.84 -11.20 -4.91
CA HIS A 30 -18.36 -10.16 -4.02
C HIS A 30 -17.69 -8.83 -4.30
N GLN A 31 -18.48 -7.78 -4.43
CA GLN A 31 -18.00 -6.41 -4.55
C GLN A 31 -18.07 -5.73 -3.19
N VAL A 32 -16.98 -5.10 -2.77
CA VAL A 32 -16.87 -4.38 -1.50
C VAL A 32 -16.77 -2.90 -1.82
N GLU A 33 -17.87 -2.18 -1.62
CA GLU A 33 -17.87 -0.72 -1.81
C GLU A 33 -17.00 -0.04 -0.76
N ILE A 34 -16.18 0.93 -1.17
CA ILE A 34 -15.32 1.73 -0.31
C ILE A 34 -15.72 3.19 -0.40
N THR A 35 -16.11 3.75 0.74
CA THR A 35 -16.58 5.13 0.89
C THR A 35 -15.74 5.90 1.90
N PHE A 36 -15.92 7.22 1.98
CA PHE A 36 -15.27 8.01 3.03
C PHE A 36 -15.79 7.65 4.44
N ASP A 37 -17.05 7.31 4.55
CA ASP A 37 -17.62 6.87 5.84
C ASP A 37 -17.02 5.57 6.32
N ASP A 38 -16.65 4.67 5.42
CA ASP A 38 -15.88 3.47 5.76
C ASP A 38 -14.51 3.82 6.32
N TYR A 39 -13.79 4.76 5.70
CA TYR A 39 -12.51 5.22 6.23
C TYR A 39 -12.67 5.84 7.62
N LYS A 40 -13.64 6.72 7.83
CA LYS A 40 -13.91 7.31 9.14
C LYS A 40 -14.25 6.26 10.20
N HIS A 41 -14.99 5.23 9.82
CA HIS A 41 -15.42 4.18 10.73
C HIS A 41 -14.32 3.16 11.05
N TYR A 42 -13.61 2.67 10.03
CA TYR A 42 -12.69 1.56 10.20
C TYR A 42 -11.27 1.97 10.55
N THR A 43 -10.82 3.17 10.16
CA THR A 43 -9.47 3.63 10.45
C THR A 43 -9.16 3.67 11.96
N PRO A 44 -10.01 4.22 12.84
CA PRO A 44 -9.75 4.19 14.28
C PRO A 44 -9.61 2.78 14.84
N ILE A 45 -10.37 1.82 14.31
CA ILE A 45 -10.35 0.42 14.76
C ILE A 45 -9.00 -0.23 14.45
N VAL A 46 -8.56 -0.16 13.19
CA VAL A 46 -7.28 -0.76 12.78
C VAL A 46 -6.08 0.01 13.34
N MET A 47 -6.23 1.32 13.56
CA MET A 47 -5.23 2.18 14.19
C MET A 47 -5.02 1.83 15.66
N ALA A 48 -6.09 1.63 16.43
CA ALA A 48 -6.03 1.20 17.82
C ALA A 48 -5.37 -0.18 17.97
N SER A 49 -5.68 -1.11 17.06
CA SER A 49 -5.06 -2.44 17.02
C SER A 49 -3.56 -2.38 16.74
N LYS A 50 -3.14 -1.50 15.83
CA LYS A 50 -1.73 -1.33 15.43
C LYS A 50 -0.94 -0.47 16.43
N ALA A 51 -1.61 0.36 17.21
CA ALA A 51 -1.03 1.40 18.06
C ALA A 51 -0.13 2.37 17.30
N ALA A 52 -0.46 2.66 16.03
CA ALA A 52 0.29 3.54 15.13
C ALA A 52 -0.63 4.06 14.00
N PRO A 53 -0.27 5.16 13.33
CA PRO A 53 -0.89 5.53 12.06
C PRO A 53 -0.86 4.38 11.06
N VAL A 54 -1.89 4.27 10.24
CA VAL A 54 -2.11 3.12 9.36
C VAL A 54 -2.00 3.51 7.88
N HIS A 55 -1.66 2.54 7.05
CA HIS A 55 -1.65 2.73 5.60
C HIS A 55 -3.08 2.83 5.06
N SER A 56 -3.30 3.62 4.00
CA SER A 56 -4.63 3.86 3.43
C SER A 56 -5.33 2.61 2.87
N ILE A 57 -4.61 1.51 2.66
CA ILE A 57 -5.21 0.23 2.26
C ILE A 57 -5.79 -0.55 3.44
N GLU A 58 -5.34 -0.32 4.67
CA GLU A 58 -5.74 -1.14 5.84
C GLU A 58 -7.25 -1.11 6.12
N PRO A 59 -7.92 0.06 6.15
CA PRO A 59 -9.37 0.10 6.37
C PRO A 59 -10.17 -0.64 5.29
N GLN A 60 -9.75 -0.58 4.02
CA GLN A 60 -10.44 -1.28 2.94
C GLN A 60 -10.21 -2.81 3.01
N ILE A 61 -8.98 -3.26 3.33
CA ILE A 61 -8.69 -4.68 3.56
C ILE A 61 -9.49 -5.20 4.75
N TYR A 62 -9.53 -4.43 5.84
CA TYR A 62 -10.31 -4.78 7.03
C TYR A 62 -11.81 -4.95 6.71
N LYS A 63 -12.40 -4.01 5.96
CA LYS A 63 -13.79 -4.12 5.51
C LYS A 63 -14.04 -5.39 4.70
N ALA A 64 -13.16 -5.71 3.74
CA ALA A 64 -13.27 -6.93 2.95
C ALA A 64 -13.14 -8.19 3.82
N ALA A 65 -12.23 -8.20 4.79
CA ALA A 65 -12.05 -9.32 5.71
C ALA A 65 -13.28 -9.55 6.59
N ILE A 66 -13.90 -8.49 7.11
CA ILE A 66 -15.14 -8.58 7.88
C ILE A 66 -16.28 -9.16 7.01
N GLN A 67 -16.40 -8.66 5.77
CA GLN A 67 -17.42 -9.15 4.86
C GLN A 67 -17.21 -10.62 4.55
N ALA A 68 -15.97 -11.00 4.20
CA ALA A 68 -15.64 -12.40 3.93
C ALA A 68 -15.96 -13.33 5.12
N LYS A 69 -15.64 -12.90 6.34
CA LYS A 69 -15.98 -13.64 7.55
C LYS A 69 -17.50 -13.80 7.73
N LYS A 70 -18.29 -12.76 7.47
CA LYS A 70 -19.76 -12.83 7.50
C LYS A 70 -20.31 -13.79 6.44
N ASP A 71 -19.66 -13.88 5.29
CA ASP A 71 -20.03 -14.80 4.20
C ASP A 71 -19.58 -16.25 4.47
N GLY A 72 -19.01 -16.54 5.65
CA GLY A 72 -18.57 -17.88 6.07
C GLY A 72 -17.21 -18.30 5.54
N VAL A 73 -16.42 -17.37 4.99
CA VAL A 73 -15.03 -17.64 4.57
C VAL A 73 -14.17 -17.89 5.80
N THR A 74 -13.38 -18.96 5.77
CA THR A 74 -12.51 -19.36 6.88
C THR A 74 -11.06 -18.90 6.72
N MET A 75 -10.64 -18.59 5.50
CA MET A 75 -9.29 -18.07 5.18
C MET A 75 -9.32 -17.30 3.86
N MET A 76 -8.57 -16.21 3.79
CA MET A 76 -8.36 -15.45 2.56
C MET A 76 -6.99 -15.74 1.94
N LEU A 77 -6.91 -15.74 0.60
CA LEU A 77 -5.66 -15.74 -0.13
C LEU A 77 -5.37 -14.32 -0.61
N VAL A 78 -4.14 -13.87 -0.39
CA VAL A 78 -3.65 -12.56 -0.85
C VAL A 78 -2.38 -12.73 -1.66
N GLY A 79 -2.01 -11.75 -2.46
CA GLY A 79 -0.81 -11.78 -3.31
C GLY A 79 0.15 -10.62 -3.03
N GLU A 80 0.23 -10.18 -1.78
CA GLU A 80 0.98 -9.00 -1.37
C GLU A 80 2.48 -9.12 -1.65
N SER A 81 3.08 -10.22 -1.24
CA SER A 81 4.54 -10.42 -1.34
C SER A 81 5.05 -10.60 -2.78
N ALA A 82 4.16 -10.69 -3.78
CA ALA A 82 4.58 -10.78 -5.17
C ALA A 82 5.38 -9.55 -5.65
N ASP A 83 5.10 -8.38 -5.10
CA ASP A 83 5.85 -7.17 -5.42
C ASP A 83 7.26 -7.19 -4.82
N LEU A 84 7.41 -7.74 -3.62
CA LEU A 84 8.69 -7.85 -2.94
C LEU A 84 9.59 -8.92 -3.59
N ILE A 85 9.04 -10.11 -3.85
CA ILE A 85 9.82 -11.26 -4.34
C ILE A 85 10.20 -11.12 -5.81
N PHE A 86 9.32 -10.57 -6.65
CA PHE A 86 9.48 -10.60 -8.12
C PHE A 86 9.77 -9.24 -8.76
N GLY A 87 10.27 -8.27 -7.99
CA GLY A 87 10.67 -6.97 -8.51
C GLY A 87 9.50 -6.06 -8.93
N GLY A 88 8.35 -6.19 -8.27
CA GLY A 88 7.19 -5.32 -8.51
C GLY A 88 7.34 -3.90 -7.95
N MET A 89 8.39 -3.66 -7.16
CA MET A 89 8.75 -2.33 -6.64
C MET A 89 9.72 -1.58 -7.57
N ASP A 90 9.60 -1.81 -8.87
CA ASP A 90 10.48 -1.30 -9.93
C ASP A 90 10.88 0.18 -9.77
N LYS A 91 9.94 1.05 -9.40
CA LYS A 91 10.20 2.49 -9.20
C LYS A 91 11.07 2.82 -7.99
N LEU A 92 11.19 1.91 -7.03
CA LEU A 92 12.07 2.06 -5.87
C LEU A 92 13.39 1.34 -6.05
N ILE A 93 13.42 0.25 -6.81
CA ILE A 93 14.63 -0.57 -6.98
C ILE A 93 15.33 -0.37 -8.33
N SER A 94 14.72 0.36 -9.26
CA SER A 94 15.32 0.64 -10.59
C SER A 94 16.37 1.75 -10.59
N PRO A 95 16.14 2.93 -9.92
CA PRO A 95 17.14 3.99 -9.91
C PRO A 95 18.35 3.65 -9.04
N GLU A 96 19.48 4.24 -9.37
CA GLU A 96 20.58 4.38 -8.42
C GLU A 96 20.27 5.60 -7.55
N TRP A 97 20.05 5.36 -6.27
CA TRP A 97 19.65 6.40 -5.34
C TRP A 97 20.84 7.08 -4.69
N THR A 98 20.84 8.40 -4.67
CA THR A 98 21.62 9.15 -3.67
C THR A 98 20.88 9.12 -2.35
N PHE A 99 21.61 9.32 -1.24
CA PHE A 99 21.00 9.38 0.10
C PHE A 99 19.84 10.38 0.15
N ASP A 100 20.08 11.63 -0.26
CA ASP A 100 19.05 12.69 -0.21
C ASP A 100 17.85 12.40 -1.12
N SER A 101 18.10 11.87 -2.31
CA SER A 101 17.02 11.56 -3.25
C SER A 101 16.13 10.41 -2.77
N PHE A 102 16.73 9.38 -2.14
CA PHE A 102 15.98 8.27 -1.56
C PHE A 102 15.20 8.72 -0.33
N ALA A 103 15.85 9.40 0.62
CA ALA A 103 15.21 9.93 1.82
C ALA A 103 14.01 10.80 1.46
N LYS A 104 14.17 11.77 0.55
CA LYS A 104 13.08 12.60 0.04
C LYS A 104 11.96 11.78 -0.62
N ARG A 105 12.31 10.77 -1.42
CA ARG A 105 11.31 9.92 -2.11
C ARG A 105 10.52 9.07 -1.13
N TYR A 106 11.19 8.50 -0.12
CA TYR A 106 10.55 7.60 0.83
C TYR A 106 9.77 8.36 1.92
N THR A 107 10.26 9.50 2.38
CA THR A 107 9.55 10.40 3.30
C THR A 107 8.20 10.85 2.74
N PHE A 108 8.12 10.99 1.41
CA PHE A 108 6.90 11.26 0.65
C PHE A 108 6.22 12.62 0.95
N LEU A 109 6.14 13.03 2.21
CA LEU A 109 5.65 14.34 2.64
C LEU A 109 6.64 14.92 3.67
N GLU A 110 7.31 16.00 3.27
CA GLU A 110 8.34 16.63 4.10
C GLU A 110 7.73 17.21 5.39
N PRO A 111 8.18 16.75 6.58
CA PRO A 111 7.61 17.18 7.85
C PRO A 111 7.64 18.69 8.08
N SER A 112 8.70 19.38 7.64
CA SER A 112 8.85 20.83 7.77
C SER A 112 7.80 21.65 7.00
N LEU A 113 7.18 21.06 6.00
CA LEU A 113 6.08 21.69 5.25
C LEU A 113 4.74 21.62 5.98
N VAL A 114 4.60 20.72 6.94
CA VAL A 114 3.28 20.39 7.51
C VAL A 114 3.22 20.45 9.04
N LEU A 115 4.37 20.33 9.75
CA LEU A 115 4.42 20.37 11.20
C LEU A 115 4.98 21.68 11.72
N THR A 116 4.49 22.14 12.87
CA THR A 116 4.98 23.33 13.56
C THR A 116 6.35 23.11 14.20
N ASN A 117 6.60 21.91 14.70
CA ASN A 117 7.86 21.50 15.33
C ASN A 117 8.34 20.18 14.70
N PRO A 118 8.84 20.20 13.45
CA PRO A 118 9.27 18.99 12.78
C PRO A 118 10.55 18.43 13.41
N VAL A 119 10.61 17.09 13.55
CA VAL A 119 11.85 16.39 13.87
C VAL A 119 12.51 15.98 12.55
N PRO A 120 13.80 16.24 12.35
CA PRO A 120 14.52 15.78 11.16
C PRO A 120 14.45 14.27 11.02
N GLN A 121 14.17 13.79 9.80
CA GLN A 121 14.01 12.35 9.53
C GLN A 121 15.30 11.68 9.09
N ASP A 122 16.37 12.41 8.89
CA ASP A 122 17.67 11.91 8.43
C ASP A 122 18.17 10.73 9.28
N ALA A 123 17.94 10.78 10.60
CA ALA A 123 18.31 9.70 11.52
C ALA A 123 17.70 8.34 11.18
N LEU A 124 16.54 8.30 10.50
CA LEU A 124 15.91 7.05 10.05
C LEU A 124 16.69 6.39 8.92
N TYR A 125 17.36 7.17 8.11
CA TYR A 125 18.10 6.72 6.94
C TYR A 125 19.59 6.56 7.19
N GLU A 126 20.16 7.21 8.21
CA GLU A 126 21.60 7.23 8.49
C GLU A 126 22.22 5.83 8.67
N GLN A 127 21.49 4.91 9.27
CA GLN A 127 21.98 3.52 9.44
C GLN A 127 22.15 2.75 8.11
N TYR A 128 21.60 3.31 7.02
CA TYR A 128 21.69 2.75 5.67
C TYR A 128 22.64 3.54 4.77
N ARG A 129 23.29 4.59 5.30
CA ARG A 129 24.27 5.38 4.55
C ARG A 129 25.51 4.54 4.25
N LEU A 130 25.92 4.51 3.00
CA LEU A 130 27.14 3.82 2.54
C LEU A 130 28.36 4.77 2.55
N ASP A 131 28.17 6.00 2.11
CA ASP A 131 29.17 7.07 2.05
C ASP A 131 28.48 8.45 2.05
N ASP A 132 29.21 9.52 1.74
CA ASP A 132 28.66 10.90 1.73
C ASP A 132 27.52 11.09 0.73
N THR A 133 27.38 10.23 -0.26
CA THR A 133 26.43 10.36 -1.35
C THR A 133 25.42 9.21 -1.43
N HIS A 134 25.80 7.99 -1.10
CA HIS A 134 25.05 6.78 -1.40
C HIS A 134 24.34 6.18 -0.18
N ILE A 135 23.27 5.45 -0.47
CA ILE A 135 22.46 4.74 0.52
C ILE A 135 22.28 3.27 0.09
N ASP A 136 22.35 2.35 1.03
CA ASP A 136 21.96 0.96 0.85
C ASP A 136 20.42 0.84 0.88
N TYR A 137 19.81 1.33 -0.20
CA TYR A 137 18.35 1.33 -0.32
C TYR A 137 17.77 -0.09 -0.42
N MET A 138 18.54 -1.08 -0.91
CA MET A 138 18.08 -2.47 -0.97
C MET A 138 17.95 -3.06 0.44
N ARG A 139 18.92 -2.80 1.32
CA ARG A 139 18.84 -3.19 2.72
C ARG A 139 17.68 -2.47 3.44
N PHE A 140 17.50 -1.18 3.16
CA PHE A 140 16.34 -0.44 3.68
C PHE A 140 15.00 -1.06 3.23
N MET A 141 14.88 -1.43 1.95
CA MET A 141 13.67 -2.07 1.42
C MET A 141 13.40 -3.43 2.09
N ASP A 142 14.45 -4.20 2.40
CA ASP A 142 14.31 -5.48 3.09
C ASP A 142 13.92 -5.29 4.57
N GLU A 143 14.61 -4.42 5.29
CA GLU A 143 14.45 -4.28 6.74
C GLU A 143 13.25 -3.40 7.15
N VAL A 144 12.86 -2.42 6.34
CA VAL A 144 11.82 -1.44 6.68
C VAL A 144 10.57 -1.65 5.84
N PHE A 145 10.69 -1.56 4.52
CA PHE A 145 9.53 -1.58 3.64
C PHE A 145 8.78 -2.92 3.67
N SER A 146 9.50 -4.04 3.69
CA SER A 146 8.89 -5.37 3.75
C SER A 146 8.02 -5.55 5.00
N ILE A 147 8.48 -5.05 6.14
CA ILE A 147 7.75 -5.10 7.41
C ILE A 147 6.55 -4.16 7.37
N GLU A 148 6.73 -2.93 6.88
CA GLU A 148 5.65 -1.94 6.75
C GLU A 148 4.50 -2.47 5.89
N SER A 149 4.82 -2.98 4.71
CA SER A 149 3.84 -3.53 3.77
C SER A 149 3.09 -4.71 4.36
N SER A 150 3.81 -5.72 4.86
CA SER A 150 3.23 -6.94 5.44
C SER A 150 2.38 -6.65 6.69
N SER A 151 2.79 -5.68 7.52
CA SER A 151 2.07 -5.32 8.73
C SER A 151 0.67 -4.78 8.46
N SER A 152 0.43 -4.15 7.32
CA SER A 152 -0.88 -3.63 6.93
C SER A 152 -1.91 -4.75 6.74
N TYR A 153 -1.52 -5.83 6.05
CA TYR A 153 -2.37 -7.01 5.89
C TYR A 153 -2.54 -7.75 7.21
N LEU A 154 -1.43 -7.99 7.92
CA LEU A 154 -1.46 -8.68 9.20
C LEU A 154 -2.41 -8.00 10.19
N ASN A 155 -2.31 -6.68 10.34
CA ASN A 155 -3.17 -5.91 11.24
C ASN A 155 -4.64 -6.00 10.84
N ALA A 156 -4.96 -5.75 9.57
CA ALA A 156 -6.34 -5.75 9.08
C ALA A 156 -7.02 -7.13 9.26
N PHE A 157 -6.34 -8.20 8.89
CA PHE A 157 -6.87 -9.57 9.02
C PHE A 157 -6.94 -10.05 10.47
N ALA A 158 -5.93 -9.75 11.29
CA ALA A 158 -5.93 -10.06 12.71
C ALA A 158 -7.09 -9.38 13.42
N GLN A 159 -7.30 -8.08 13.16
CA GLN A 159 -8.41 -7.33 13.75
C GLN A 159 -9.78 -7.83 13.28
N ALA A 160 -9.91 -8.31 12.04
CA ALA A 160 -11.11 -8.94 11.55
C ALA A 160 -11.34 -10.34 12.16
N GLY A 161 -10.31 -10.95 12.74
CA GLY A 161 -10.32 -12.32 13.22
C GLY A 161 -10.57 -13.33 12.07
N LEU A 162 -9.99 -13.07 10.90
CA LEU A 162 -10.02 -13.93 9.73
C LEU A 162 -8.59 -14.27 9.30
N PRO A 163 -8.17 -15.54 9.31
CA PRO A 163 -6.87 -15.93 8.81
C PRO A 163 -6.67 -15.57 7.33
N TYR A 164 -5.44 -15.22 6.95
CA TYR A 164 -5.05 -15.09 5.55
C TYR A 164 -3.76 -15.86 5.26
N TYR A 165 -3.55 -16.16 4.01
CA TYR A 165 -2.35 -16.81 3.51
C TYR A 165 -1.86 -16.10 2.26
N ASP A 166 -0.58 -15.72 2.27
CA ASP A 166 0.13 -15.19 1.10
C ASP A 166 1.05 -16.28 0.54
N PRO A 167 0.69 -16.91 -0.59
CA PRO A 167 1.49 -18.00 -1.16
C PRO A 167 2.88 -17.52 -1.60
N TYR A 168 3.03 -16.25 -1.96
CA TYR A 168 4.31 -15.67 -2.38
C TYR A 168 5.28 -15.49 -1.21
N ALA A 169 4.80 -15.16 -0.01
CA ALA A 169 5.64 -14.96 1.18
C ALA A 169 6.46 -16.21 1.60
N LYS A 170 6.13 -17.37 1.07
CA LYS A 170 6.83 -18.63 1.33
C LYS A 170 7.84 -19.02 0.23
N LEU A 171 7.86 -18.25 -0.86
CA LEU A 171 8.77 -18.56 -1.97
C LEU A 171 10.17 -18.04 -1.68
N VAL A 172 11.14 -18.83 -2.10
CA VAL A 172 12.56 -18.45 -2.14
C VAL A 172 13.00 -18.58 -3.60
N MET A 173 13.65 -17.55 -4.10
CA MET A 173 14.20 -17.56 -5.45
C MET A 173 15.34 -18.56 -5.54
N ALA A 174 15.29 -19.46 -6.54
CA ALA A 174 16.38 -20.42 -6.79
C ALA A 174 17.63 -19.72 -7.35
N GLU A 175 17.43 -18.63 -8.07
CA GLU A 175 18.47 -17.77 -8.64
C GLU A 175 18.14 -16.31 -8.34
N PRO A 176 19.13 -15.42 -8.26
CA PRO A 176 18.90 -13.99 -8.10
C PRO A 176 17.96 -13.44 -9.19
N LEU A 177 17.13 -12.48 -8.81
CA LEU A 177 16.29 -11.78 -9.77
C LEU A 177 17.16 -11.00 -10.76
N ASP A 178 16.82 -11.08 -12.05
CA ASP A 178 17.45 -10.27 -13.09
C ASP A 178 17.03 -8.80 -12.94
N MET A 179 17.85 -8.05 -12.21
CA MET A 179 17.57 -6.65 -11.93
C MET A 179 17.68 -5.75 -13.15
N GLU A 180 18.44 -6.15 -14.17
CA GLU A 180 18.52 -5.40 -15.43
C GLU A 180 17.17 -5.43 -16.17
N ARG A 181 16.53 -6.59 -16.24
CA ARG A 181 15.18 -6.71 -16.79
C ARG A 181 14.16 -5.87 -16.02
N VAL A 182 14.21 -5.89 -14.69
CA VAL A 182 13.32 -5.08 -13.85
C VAL A 182 13.52 -3.60 -14.11
N ARG A 183 14.78 -3.14 -14.19
CA ARG A 183 15.17 -1.75 -14.49
C ARG A 183 14.76 -1.31 -15.90
N ASN A 184 14.76 -2.22 -16.85
CA ASN A 184 14.32 -2.00 -18.23
C ASN A 184 12.80 -2.07 -18.40
N GLY A 185 12.01 -2.10 -17.32
CA GLY A 185 10.55 -2.00 -17.35
C GLY A 185 9.81 -3.34 -17.43
N GLU A 186 10.46 -4.43 -17.03
CA GLU A 186 9.85 -5.77 -16.94
C GLU A 186 9.61 -6.22 -15.47
N PRO A 187 8.87 -5.44 -14.65
CA PRO A 187 8.59 -5.86 -13.28
C PRO A 187 7.79 -7.18 -13.26
N LYS A 188 8.09 -8.06 -12.29
CA LYS A 188 7.42 -9.36 -12.13
C LYS A 188 7.51 -10.27 -13.38
N TYR A 189 8.57 -10.19 -14.14
CA TYR A 189 8.69 -10.92 -15.41
C TYR A 189 8.48 -12.42 -15.29
N LEU A 190 8.91 -13.05 -14.17
CA LEU A 190 8.70 -14.48 -13.91
C LEU A 190 7.22 -14.82 -13.71
N VAL A 191 6.52 -14.06 -12.87
CA VAL A 191 5.08 -14.26 -12.62
C VAL A 191 4.29 -14.00 -13.89
N ARG A 192 4.63 -12.95 -14.64
CA ARG A 192 3.98 -12.59 -15.91
C ARG A 192 4.22 -13.67 -16.99
N GLY A 193 5.44 -14.20 -17.06
CA GLY A 193 5.78 -15.31 -17.98
C GLY A 193 5.00 -16.59 -17.64
N LEU A 194 4.94 -16.94 -16.35
CA LEU A 194 4.15 -18.09 -15.89
C LEU A 194 2.66 -17.89 -16.20
N TYR A 195 2.15 -16.68 -15.97
CA TYR A 195 0.75 -16.35 -16.30
C TYR A 195 0.46 -16.50 -17.79
N ALA A 196 1.33 -15.97 -18.67
CA ALA A 196 1.20 -16.10 -20.11
C ALA A 196 1.20 -17.55 -20.58
N MET A 197 2.06 -18.40 -19.98
CA MET A 197 2.09 -19.83 -20.29
C MET A 197 0.82 -20.57 -19.85
N LYS A 198 0.29 -20.23 -18.69
CA LYS A 198 -0.87 -20.91 -18.11
C LYS A 198 -2.20 -20.45 -18.69
N TYR A 199 -2.27 -19.20 -19.09
CA TYR A 199 -3.50 -18.51 -19.51
C TYR A 199 -3.25 -17.65 -20.76
N PRO A 200 -2.85 -18.28 -21.90
CA PRO A 200 -2.47 -17.55 -23.11
C PRO A 200 -3.63 -16.74 -23.73
N GLU A 201 -4.87 -17.07 -23.37
CA GLU A 201 -6.08 -16.39 -23.83
C GLU A 201 -6.46 -15.17 -22.97
N LEU A 202 -5.75 -14.91 -21.87
CA LEU A 202 -6.04 -13.79 -20.99
C LEU A 202 -5.00 -12.68 -21.15
N GLU A 203 -5.48 -11.45 -21.08
CA GLU A 203 -4.62 -10.26 -21.10
C GLU A 203 -3.71 -10.23 -19.87
N ILE A 204 -2.43 -9.96 -20.09
CA ILE A 204 -1.48 -9.70 -18.99
C ILE A 204 -1.62 -8.23 -18.59
N PRO A 205 -2.12 -7.91 -17.38
CA PRO A 205 -2.32 -6.53 -16.97
C PRO A 205 -0.99 -5.79 -16.79
N PHE A 206 -1.00 -4.48 -17.02
CA PHE A 206 0.10 -3.64 -16.56
C PHE A 206 0.17 -3.63 -15.04
N LYS A 207 1.40 -3.50 -14.50
CA LYS A 207 1.60 -3.32 -13.06
C LYS A 207 1.12 -1.91 -12.67
N ILE A 208 0.16 -1.86 -11.75
CA ILE A 208 -0.28 -0.64 -11.10
C ILE A 208 -0.21 -0.85 -9.58
N PRO A 209 0.04 0.21 -8.78
CA PRO A 209 -0.12 0.14 -7.34
C PRO A 209 -1.56 -0.22 -6.96
N MET A 210 -1.75 -0.83 -5.79
CA MET A 210 -3.10 -1.11 -5.29
C MET A 210 -3.94 0.18 -5.28
N PRO A 211 -5.08 0.22 -5.96
CA PRO A 211 -5.91 1.42 -6.06
C PRO A 211 -6.49 1.84 -4.70
N ARG A 212 -6.65 3.15 -4.52
CA ARG A 212 -7.21 3.77 -3.32
C ARG A 212 -8.00 5.01 -3.73
N PRO A 213 -9.24 5.21 -3.21
CA PRO A 213 -10.07 6.35 -3.60
C PRO A 213 -9.70 7.65 -2.86
N VAL A 214 -8.46 7.75 -2.33
CA VAL A 214 -8.03 8.88 -1.47
C VAL A 214 -8.03 10.23 -2.17
N ASP A 215 -7.73 10.29 -3.48
CA ASP A 215 -7.79 11.55 -4.22
C ASP A 215 -9.20 12.12 -4.26
N SER A 216 -10.20 11.30 -4.51
CA SER A 216 -11.61 11.72 -4.51
C SER A 216 -12.14 11.99 -3.09
N ILE A 217 -11.75 11.18 -2.11
CA ILE A 217 -12.17 11.31 -0.72
C ILE A 217 -11.66 12.62 -0.11
N PHE A 218 -10.40 12.97 -0.34
CA PHE A 218 -9.78 14.17 0.22
C PHE A 218 -9.77 15.39 -0.71
N ALA A 219 -10.49 15.34 -1.84
CA ALA A 219 -10.53 16.45 -2.81
C ALA A 219 -10.85 17.80 -2.15
N ASN A 220 -11.84 17.81 -1.26
CA ASN A 220 -12.35 19.02 -0.58
C ASN A 220 -12.01 19.07 0.92
N TRP A 221 -11.09 18.23 1.39
CA TRP A 221 -10.68 18.29 2.79
C TRP A 221 -9.82 19.52 3.04
N ALA A 222 -10.21 20.33 4.04
CA ALA A 222 -9.59 21.61 4.33
C ALA A 222 -8.21 21.50 4.99
N GLY A 223 -7.85 20.33 5.51
CA GLY A 223 -6.61 20.09 6.22
C GLY A 223 -6.82 19.81 7.70
N PRO A 224 -5.73 19.49 8.43
CA PRO A 224 -5.77 19.23 9.86
C PRO A 224 -6.07 20.51 10.65
N SER A 225 -6.67 20.36 11.83
CA SER A 225 -7.08 21.46 12.73
C SER A 225 -6.23 21.56 14.00
N ARG A 226 -5.43 20.54 14.31
CA ARG A 226 -4.62 20.49 15.52
C ARG A 226 -3.42 21.44 15.47
N PRO A 227 -2.96 21.98 16.62
CA PRO A 227 -1.86 22.96 16.68
C PRO A 227 -0.48 22.38 16.31
N GLU A 228 -0.33 21.06 16.29
CA GLU A 228 0.89 20.40 15.83
C GLU A 228 1.12 20.59 14.33
N PHE A 229 0.06 20.89 13.58
CA PHE A 229 0.14 21.14 12.14
C PHE A 229 0.20 22.64 11.85
N ARG A 230 0.91 22.99 10.79
CA ARG A 230 1.01 24.37 10.30
C ARG A 230 -0.33 24.81 9.72
N SER A 231 -0.67 26.09 9.91
CA SER A 231 -1.89 26.70 9.34
C SER A 231 -1.76 27.07 7.86
N ASP A 232 -0.53 27.09 7.32
CA ASP A 232 -0.21 27.49 5.95
C ASP A 232 0.14 26.32 5.02
N ILE A 233 -0.28 25.11 5.35
CA ILE A 233 -0.07 23.93 4.51
C ILE A 233 -0.69 24.15 3.12
N PRO A 234 0.07 23.96 2.03
CA PRO A 234 -0.45 24.15 0.67
C PRO A 234 -1.36 22.98 0.24
N MET A 235 -2.53 22.87 0.86
CA MET A 235 -3.46 21.74 0.71
C MET A 235 -3.84 21.45 -0.75
N SER A 236 -3.92 22.47 -1.59
CA SER A 236 -4.27 22.30 -3.02
C SER A 236 -3.19 21.60 -3.84
N SER A 237 -1.94 21.63 -3.40
CA SER A 237 -0.82 20.97 -4.08
C SER A 237 -0.56 19.55 -3.60
N LEU A 238 -1.22 19.12 -2.51
CA LEU A 238 -1.03 17.79 -1.96
C LEU A 238 -1.89 16.76 -2.69
N THR A 239 -1.30 15.60 -2.97
CA THR A 239 -2.02 14.42 -3.47
C THR A 239 -2.95 13.85 -2.41
N GLY A 240 -3.94 13.05 -2.80
CA GLY A 240 -4.82 12.37 -1.85
C GLY A 240 -4.07 11.47 -0.85
N ASN A 241 -2.98 10.82 -1.28
CA ASN A 241 -2.15 10.03 -0.36
C ASN A 241 -1.41 10.89 0.67
N GLN A 242 -0.93 12.08 0.30
CA GLN A 242 -0.31 13.01 1.26
C GLN A 242 -1.35 13.59 2.24
N LYS A 243 -2.55 13.91 1.74
CA LYS A 243 -3.67 14.31 2.60
C LYS A 243 -4.09 13.18 3.55
N TRP A 244 -4.07 11.93 3.06
CA TRP A 244 -4.29 10.77 3.92
C TRP A 244 -3.28 10.72 5.08
N GLN A 245 -2.00 10.94 4.82
CA GLN A 245 -0.98 10.93 5.89
C GLN A 245 -1.30 11.97 6.97
N LEU A 246 -1.65 13.21 6.57
CA LEU A 246 -2.03 14.26 7.52
C LEU A 246 -3.28 13.91 8.32
N TRP A 247 -4.32 13.45 7.64
CA TRP A 247 -5.58 13.06 8.29
C TRP A 247 -5.37 11.89 9.25
N CYS A 248 -4.60 10.90 8.85
CA CYS A 248 -4.29 9.72 9.64
C CYS A 248 -3.45 10.10 10.88
N ALA A 249 -2.47 10.98 10.73
CA ALA A 249 -1.67 11.49 11.85
C ALA A 249 -2.52 12.30 12.84
N GLU A 250 -3.38 13.20 12.36
CA GLU A 250 -4.31 13.95 13.21
C GLU A 250 -5.25 13.02 13.96
N LEU A 251 -5.82 12.03 13.27
CA LEU A 251 -6.70 11.04 13.89
C LEU A 251 -5.98 10.24 14.98
N PHE A 252 -4.72 9.87 14.75
CA PHE A 252 -3.90 9.16 15.72
C PHE A 252 -3.63 10.01 16.96
N LEU A 253 -3.27 11.29 16.79
CA LEU A 253 -3.05 12.22 17.89
C LEU A 253 -4.31 12.40 18.73
N ASN A 254 -5.49 12.48 18.11
CA ASN A 254 -6.77 12.60 18.79
C ASN A 254 -7.13 11.38 19.67
N MET A 255 -6.43 10.25 19.53
CA MET A 255 -6.66 9.07 20.38
C MET A 255 -6.00 9.22 21.76
N PHE A 256 -5.16 10.23 21.99
CA PHE A 256 -4.42 10.45 23.23
C PHE A 256 -4.94 11.67 24.01
N ASP A 257 -5.93 12.38 23.51
CA ASP A 257 -6.65 13.45 24.20
C ASP A 257 -7.87 12.86 24.95
#